data_cd4a693148cc3239e63c88ff1b9ea350
#
_entry.id   cd4a693148cc3239e63c88ff1b9ea350
#
_cell.length_a   1.000
_cell.length_b   1.000
_cell.length_c   1.000
_cell.angle_alpha   90.00
_cell.angle_beta   90.00
_cell.angle_gamma   90.00
#
_symmetry.space_group_name_H-M   'P 1'
#
loop_
_entity.id
_entity.type
_entity.pdbx_description
1 polymer ?
#
loop_
_entity_poly.entity_id
_entity_poly.type
_entity_poly.pdbx_seq_one_letter_code
_entity_poly.pdbx_strand_id
1 'polypeptide(L)'
;LVVHRMLRKYLFLQNKQDKNTDLAKCERQAFYISGKEKDAVNVERQVNDYKRAEYMEDKIGQIFKGNIVSVHNFGFFVELPNTVEGLVPIHSLDDYFDFDEVASRLVSQNRKKIYTIGQKVKVVCESVDKLKGQVSFVLK
;
A
#
# COMPACT_ATOMS: atom_id res chain seq x y z
N LEU A 1 -1.42 21.36 21.76
CA LEU A 1 -1.03 22.72 22.17
C LEU A 1 -2.04 23.77 21.72
N VAL A 2 -2.55 23.70 20.50
CA VAL A 2 -3.59 24.61 19.96
C VAL A 2 -4.90 24.49 20.74
N VAL A 3 -5.36 23.26 20.97
CA VAL A 3 -6.57 22.98 21.76
C VAL A 3 -6.44 23.50 23.18
N HIS A 4 -5.30 23.32 23.84
CA HIS A 4 -5.03 23.85 25.17
C HIS A 4 -5.08 25.39 25.21
N ARG A 5 -4.51 26.06 24.21
CA ARG A 5 -4.54 27.52 24.10
C ARG A 5 -5.97 28.05 23.93
N MET A 6 -6.76 27.36 23.10
CA MET A 6 -8.16 27.71 22.87
C MET A 6 -8.99 27.49 24.10
N LEU A 7 -8.89 26.33 24.77
CA LEU A 7 -9.59 26.06 26.03
C LEU A 7 -9.25 27.10 27.09
N ARG A 8 -7.98 27.45 27.23
CA ARG A 8 -7.54 28.49 28.17
C ARG A 8 -8.14 29.85 27.84
N LYS A 9 -8.20 30.22 26.55
CA LYS A 9 -8.81 31.49 26.11
C LYS A 9 -10.31 31.53 26.43
N TYR A 10 -11.03 30.42 26.20
CA TYR A 10 -12.47 30.36 26.44
C TYR A 10 -12.82 30.22 27.93
N LEU A 11 -12.08 29.44 28.67
CA LEU A 11 -12.39 29.17 30.10
C LEU A 11 -11.93 30.27 31.03
N PHE A 12 -10.79 30.92 30.76
CA PHE A 12 -10.20 31.85 31.68
C PHE A 12 -10.23 33.32 31.29
N LEU A 13 -10.29 33.61 29.97
CA LEU A 13 -10.22 35.00 29.49
C LEU A 13 -11.57 35.60 29.11
N GLN A 14 -12.65 34.82 29.08
CA GLN A 14 -14.02 35.23 28.76
C GLN A 14 -14.17 36.29 27.65
N ASN A 15 -13.23 36.34 26.71
CA ASN A 15 -13.26 37.30 25.62
C ASN A 15 -14.29 36.85 24.57
N LYS A 16 -15.42 37.55 24.54
CA LYS A 16 -16.52 37.31 23.61
C LYS A 16 -16.23 37.78 22.17
N GLN A 17 -15.02 38.23 21.89
CA GLN A 17 -14.65 38.71 20.55
C GLN A 17 -14.26 37.55 19.64
N ASP A 18 -14.99 37.46 18.51
CA ASP A 18 -14.70 36.72 17.28
C ASP A 18 -14.69 35.18 17.33
N LYS A 19 -15.85 34.60 17.66
CA LYS A 19 -16.10 33.18 17.43
C LYS A 19 -15.80 32.75 15.97
N ASN A 20 -16.13 33.58 15.01
CA ASN A 20 -15.93 33.28 13.58
C ASN A 20 -14.45 33.31 13.18
N THR A 21 -13.66 34.24 13.73
CA THR A 21 -12.22 34.32 13.44
C THR A 21 -11.44 33.16 14.05
N ASP A 22 -11.83 32.75 15.24
CA ASP A 22 -11.20 31.60 15.93
C ASP A 22 -11.59 30.29 15.26
N LEU A 23 -12.82 30.15 14.77
CA LEU A 23 -13.27 29.00 13.99
C LEU A 23 -12.48 28.88 12.68
N ALA A 24 -12.35 29.96 11.93
CA ALA A 24 -11.58 29.97 10.69
C ALA A 24 -10.08 29.65 10.90
N LYS A 25 -9.50 30.07 12.02
CA LYS A 25 -8.12 29.70 12.40
C LYS A 25 -8.01 28.21 12.73
N CYS A 26 -8.98 27.67 13.47
CA CYS A 26 -9.05 26.23 13.78
C CYS A 26 -9.15 25.38 12.51
N GLU A 27 -10.01 25.75 11.59
CA GLU A 27 -10.19 25.03 10.33
C GLU A 27 -8.90 25.03 9.50
N ARG A 28 -8.23 26.17 9.37
CA ARG A 28 -6.93 26.27 8.66
C ARG A 28 -5.84 25.41 9.32
N GLN A 29 -5.77 25.41 10.64
CA GLN A 29 -4.78 24.62 11.37
C GLN A 29 -5.10 23.13 11.28
N ALA A 30 -6.38 22.73 11.37
CA ALA A 30 -6.80 21.35 11.22
C ALA A 30 -6.46 20.83 9.81
N PHE A 31 -6.70 21.64 8.78
CA PHE A 31 -6.36 21.30 7.40
C PHE A 31 -4.84 21.15 7.20
N TYR A 32 -4.05 22.07 7.76
CA TYR A 32 -2.59 22.01 7.71
C TYR A 32 -2.02 20.77 8.43
N ILE A 33 -2.51 20.46 9.64
CA ILE A 33 -2.10 19.29 10.41
C ILE A 33 -2.47 18.00 9.67
N SER A 34 -3.68 17.92 9.12
CA SER A 34 -4.12 16.76 8.35
C SER A 34 -3.27 16.53 7.09
N GLY A 35 -2.84 17.60 6.41
CA GLY A 35 -1.88 17.51 5.31
C GLY A 35 -0.53 16.95 5.75
N LYS A 36 0.00 17.45 6.86
CA LYS A 36 1.29 16.98 7.43
C LYS A 36 1.25 15.53 7.91
N GLU A 37 0.13 15.09 8.47
CA GLU A 37 -0.04 13.67 8.84
C GLU A 37 -0.02 12.76 7.61
N LYS A 38 -0.71 13.14 6.52
CA LYS A 38 -0.67 12.38 5.27
C LYS A 38 0.74 12.28 4.70
N ASP A 39 1.48 13.38 4.71
CA ASP A 39 2.87 13.41 4.25
C ASP A 39 3.76 12.49 5.11
N ALA A 40 3.60 12.53 6.43
CA ALA A 40 4.35 11.68 7.36
C ALA A 40 4.06 10.18 7.14
N VAL A 41 2.78 9.82 6.94
CA VAL A 41 2.39 8.43 6.63
C VAL A 41 2.96 7.96 5.30
N ASN A 42 2.97 8.83 4.29
CA ASN A 42 3.55 8.49 2.98
C ASN A 42 5.06 8.26 3.07
N VAL A 43 5.78 9.11 3.80
CA VAL A 43 7.24 8.93 4.04
C VAL A 43 7.50 7.64 4.79
N GLU A 44 6.73 7.32 5.82
CA GLU A 44 6.86 6.07 6.57
C GLU A 44 6.65 4.85 5.68
N ARG A 45 5.64 4.85 4.82
CA ARG A 45 5.41 3.77 3.85
C ARG A 45 6.59 3.62 2.90
N GLN A 46 7.09 4.70 2.32
CA GLN A 46 8.24 4.67 1.41
C GLN A 46 9.49 4.09 2.08
N VAL A 47 9.76 4.46 3.33
CA VAL A 47 10.90 3.90 4.09
C VAL A 47 10.72 2.42 4.36
N ASN A 48 9.51 1.99 4.70
CA ASN A 48 9.23 0.57 4.94
C ASN A 48 9.33 -0.24 3.64
N ASP A 49 8.82 0.27 2.53
CA ASP A 49 8.91 -0.38 1.23
C ASP A 49 10.36 -0.49 0.75
N TYR A 50 11.16 0.56 0.95
CA TYR A 50 12.59 0.52 0.69
C TYR A 50 13.31 -0.57 1.49
N LYS A 51 13.05 -0.66 2.79
CA LYS A 51 13.65 -1.68 3.67
C LYS A 51 13.22 -3.10 3.29
N ARG A 52 11.95 -3.28 2.90
CA ARG A 52 11.44 -4.56 2.41
C ARG A 52 12.13 -4.96 1.10
N ALA A 53 12.30 -4.01 0.18
CA ALA A 53 13.01 -4.22 -1.07
C ALA A 53 14.48 -4.56 -0.82
N GLU A 54 15.17 -3.83 0.05
CA GLU A 54 16.56 -4.13 0.44
C GLU A 54 16.71 -5.55 1.02
N TYR A 55 15.81 -5.95 1.91
CA TYR A 55 15.81 -7.31 2.47
C TYR A 55 15.60 -8.40 1.41
N MET A 56 14.85 -8.12 0.36
CA MET A 56 14.58 -9.08 -0.70
C MET A 56 15.68 -9.15 -1.76
N GLU A 57 16.56 -8.15 -1.84
CA GLU A 57 17.67 -8.14 -2.80
C GLU A 57 18.61 -9.33 -2.61
N ASP A 58 18.97 -9.66 -1.36
CA ASP A 58 19.83 -10.81 -1.04
C ASP A 58 19.14 -12.16 -1.31
N LYS A 59 17.86 -12.15 -1.65
CA LYS A 59 17.02 -13.33 -1.83
C LYS A 59 16.53 -13.51 -3.27
N ILE A 60 17.09 -12.78 -4.20
CA ILE A 60 16.80 -12.94 -5.63
C ILE A 60 17.10 -14.38 -6.05
N GLY A 61 16.19 -14.99 -6.80
CA GLY A 61 16.28 -16.38 -7.23
C GLY A 61 15.78 -17.43 -6.22
N GLN A 62 15.43 -17.03 -5.01
CA GLN A 62 14.86 -17.96 -4.02
C GLN A 62 13.35 -18.16 -4.24
N ILE A 63 12.90 -19.36 -3.90
CA ILE A 63 11.48 -19.74 -4.01
C ILE A 63 10.79 -19.45 -2.69
N PHE A 64 9.68 -18.76 -2.77
CA PHE A 64 8.82 -18.44 -1.64
C PHE A 64 7.40 -18.96 -1.84
N LYS A 65 6.74 -19.24 -0.73
CA LYS A 65 5.29 -19.50 -0.72
C LYS A 65 4.60 -18.23 -0.25
N GLY A 66 3.68 -17.71 -1.04
CA GLY A 66 2.91 -16.53 -0.70
C GLY A 66 1.42 -16.73 -0.95
N ASN A 67 0.63 -15.75 -0.55
CA ASN A 67 -0.81 -15.70 -0.76
C ASN A 67 -1.12 -14.56 -1.73
N ILE A 68 -2.06 -14.77 -2.64
CA ILE A 68 -2.56 -13.71 -3.52
C ILE A 68 -3.42 -12.75 -2.69
N VAL A 69 -3.02 -11.48 -2.63
CA VAL A 69 -3.73 -10.42 -1.87
C VAL A 69 -4.69 -9.66 -2.76
N SER A 70 -4.26 -9.36 -3.99
CA SER A 70 -5.08 -8.64 -4.94
C SER A 70 -4.80 -9.10 -6.37
N VAL A 71 -5.82 -8.99 -7.22
CA VAL A 71 -5.77 -9.40 -8.62
C VAL A 71 -6.20 -8.22 -9.50
N HIS A 72 -5.42 -7.94 -10.53
CA HIS A 72 -5.63 -6.84 -11.47
C HIS A 72 -5.45 -7.33 -12.92
N ASN A 73 -5.83 -6.49 -13.86
CA ASN A 73 -5.70 -6.78 -15.30
C ASN A 73 -4.23 -6.91 -15.77
N PHE A 74 -3.27 -6.30 -15.07
CA PHE A 74 -1.84 -6.36 -15.39
C PHE A 74 -1.07 -7.47 -14.64
N GLY A 75 -1.71 -8.15 -13.70
CA GLY A 75 -1.11 -9.20 -12.88
C GLY A 75 -1.76 -9.29 -11.50
N PHE A 76 -1.09 -9.94 -10.57
CA PHE A 76 -1.57 -10.05 -9.21
C PHE A 76 -0.46 -9.82 -8.19
N PHE A 77 -0.84 -9.33 -7.01
CA PHE A 77 0.07 -9.11 -5.90
C PHE A 77 0.09 -10.32 -4.99
N VAL A 78 1.29 -10.74 -4.62
CA VAL A 78 1.52 -11.84 -3.71
C VAL A 78 2.19 -11.31 -2.46
N GLU A 79 1.61 -11.60 -1.31
CA GLU A 79 2.19 -11.33 0.00
C GLU A 79 2.91 -12.58 0.52
N LEU A 80 4.15 -12.40 0.93
CA LEU A 80 4.96 -13.41 1.57
C LEU A 80 4.69 -13.44 3.10
N PRO A 81 5.03 -14.53 3.81
CA PRO A 81 4.89 -14.61 5.27
C PRO A 81 5.64 -13.54 6.04
N ASN A 82 6.64 -12.92 5.43
CA ASN A 82 7.42 -11.81 5.98
C ASN A 82 6.81 -10.42 5.68
N THR A 83 5.55 -10.37 5.27
CA THR A 83 4.81 -9.15 4.93
C THR A 83 5.36 -8.34 3.74
N VAL A 84 6.23 -8.95 2.94
CA VAL A 84 6.68 -8.36 1.68
C VAL A 84 5.66 -8.66 0.61
N GLU A 85 5.18 -7.62 -0.05
CA GLU A 85 4.31 -7.72 -1.21
C GLU A 85 5.11 -7.54 -2.49
N GLY A 86 4.80 -8.35 -3.49
CA GLY A 86 5.42 -8.22 -4.81
C GLY A 86 4.44 -8.53 -5.93
N LEU A 87 4.71 -7.94 -7.08
CA LEU A 87 3.90 -8.10 -8.28
C LEU A 87 4.34 -9.31 -9.10
N VAL A 88 3.39 -10.15 -9.48
CA VAL A 88 3.55 -11.13 -10.56
C VAL A 88 2.88 -10.55 -11.79
N PRO A 89 3.64 -10.07 -12.79
CA PRO A 89 3.05 -9.50 -13.98
C PRO A 89 2.43 -10.58 -14.87
N ILE A 90 1.34 -10.24 -15.54
CA ILE A 90 0.59 -11.19 -16.39
C ILE A 90 1.43 -11.76 -17.53
N HIS A 91 2.37 -10.98 -18.05
CA HIS A 91 3.26 -11.41 -19.14
C HIS A 91 4.34 -12.42 -18.72
N SER A 92 4.58 -12.59 -17.41
CA SER A 92 5.46 -13.64 -16.88
C SER A 92 4.74 -14.99 -16.72
N LEU A 93 3.44 -15.03 -16.99
CA LEU A 93 2.63 -16.24 -16.95
C LEU A 93 2.69 -16.91 -18.32
N ASP A 94 2.81 -18.25 -18.34
CA ASP A 94 2.93 -19.05 -19.56
C ASP A 94 1.66 -19.08 -20.44
N ASP A 95 0.59 -18.42 -20.01
CA ASP A 95 -0.73 -18.47 -20.64
C ASP A 95 -1.34 -17.06 -20.78
N TYR A 96 -2.31 -16.93 -21.68
CA TYR A 96 -3.15 -15.73 -21.76
C TYR A 96 -4.25 -15.79 -20.72
N PHE A 97 -4.37 -14.74 -19.92
CA PHE A 97 -5.34 -14.62 -18.86
C PHE A 97 -6.29 -13.47 -19.12
N ASP A 98 -7.57 -13.73 -18.93
CA ASP A 98 -8.62 -12.73 -18.92
C ASP A 98 -8.95 -12.33 -17.49
N PHE A 99 -9.09 -11.03 -17.23
CA PHE A 99 -9.45 -10.50 -15.93
C PHE A 99 -10.96 -10.41 -15.75
N ASP A 100 -11.48 -11.15 -14.79
CA ASP A 100 -12.89 -11.11 -14.38
C ASP A 100 -13.04 -10.09 -13.24
N GLU A 101 -13.51 -8.88 -13.56
CA GLU A 101 -13.69 -7.79 -12.58
C GLU A 101 -14.70 -8.15 -11.49
N VAL A 102 -15.76 -8.88 -11.83
CA VAL A 102 -16.84 -9.24 -10.90
C VAL A 102 -16.34 -10.19 -9.82
N ALA A 103 -15.55 -11.18 -10.23
CA ALA A 103 -15.01 -12.19 -9.32
C ALA A 103 -13.59 -11.88 -8.83
N SER A 104 -12.98 -10.75 -9.28
CA SER A 104 -11.61 -10.35 -8.95
C SER A 104 -10.61 -11.50 -9.11
N ARG A 105 -10.63 -12.14 -10.28
CA ARG A 105 -9.80 -13.30 -10.59
C ARG A 105 -9.24 -13.25 -12.00
N LEU A 106 -8.09 -13.88 -12.20
CA LEU A 106 -7.53 -14.16 -13.52
C LEU A 106 -7.88 -15.57 -13.94
N VAL A 107 -8.45 -15.69 -15.13
CA VAL A 107 -8.86 -16.99 -15.73
C VAL A 107 -8.06 -17.21 -17.00
N SER A 108 -7.35 -18.33 -17.09
CA SER A 108 -6.68 -18.71 -18.34
C SER A 108 -7.73 -18.96 -19.43
N GLN A 109 -7.43 -18.56 -20.68
CA GLN A 109 -8.29 -18.82 -21.84
C GLN A 109 -8.61 -20.31 -22.00
N ASN A 110 -7.69 -21.17 -21.63
CA ASN A 110 -7.90 -22.62 -21.62
C ASN A 110 -8.71 -23.10 -20.39
N ARG A 111 -9.12 -22.20 -19.49
CA ARG A 111 -9.83 -22.48 -18.21
C ARG A 111 -9.14 -23.51 -17.31
N LYS A 112 -7.86 -23.81 -17.56
CA LYS A 112 -7.10 -24.79 -16.78
C LYS A 112 -6.48 -24.18 -15.51
N LYS A 113 -6.18 -22.89 -15.54
CA LYS A 113 -5.57 -22.17 -14.40
C LYS A 113 -6.43 -20.98 -14.03
N ILE A 114 -6.74 -20.84 -12.75
CA ILE A 114 -7.51 -19.71 -12.21
C ILE A 114 -6.73 -19.21 -10.99
N TYR A 115 -6.49 -17.89 -10.95
CA TYR A 115 -5.88 -17.24 -9.80
C TYR A 115 -6.90 -16.36 -9.11
N THR A 116 -7.13 -16.63 -7.84
CA THR A 116 -8.11 -15.92 -6.99
C THR A 116 -7.42 -15.35 -5.74
N ILE A 117 -8.03 -14.32 -5.16
CA ILE A 117 -7.57 -13.75 -3.89
C ILE A 117 -7.60 -14.84 -2.80
N GLY A 118 -6.54 -14.86 -1.98
CA GLY A 118 -6.36 -15.84 -0.90
C GLY A 118 -5.75 -17.18 -1.34
N GLN A 119 -5.50 -17.39 -2.63
CA GLN A 119 -4.85 -18.60 -3.12
C GLN A 119 -3.36 -18.61 -2.77
N LYS A 120 -2.86 -19.76 -2.36
CA LYS A 120 -1.43 -19.98 -2.10
C LYS A 120 -0.71 -20.31 -3.41
N VAL A 121 0.37 -19.57 -3.66
CA VAL A 121 1.21 -19.75 -4.85
C VAL A 121 2.68 -19.83 -4.47
N LYS A 122 3.46 -20.50 -5.33
CA LYS A 122 4.93 -20.51 -5.22
C LYS A 122 5.48 -19.51 -6.20
N VAL A 123 6.29 -18.58 -5.69
CA VAL A 123 6.89 -17.52 -6.49
C VAL A 123 8.39 -17.48 -6.28
N VAL A 124 9.11 -17.04 -7.29
CA VAL A 124 10.54 -16.78 -7.26
C VAL A 124 10.74 -15.27 -7.32
N CYS A 125 11.62 -14.72 -6.50
CA CYS A 125 12.02 -13.32 -6.62
C CYS A 125 12.88 -13.15 -7.86
N GLU A 126 12.39 -12.41 -8.85
CA GLU A 126 13.09 -12.14 -10.10
C GLU A 126 13.92 -10.87 -10.02
N SER A 127 13.30 -9.79 -9.59
CA SER A 127 13.95 -8.49 -9.50
C SER A 127 13.40 -7.64 -8.37
N VAL A 128 14.22 -6.70 -7.91
CA VAL A 128 13.89 -5.77 -6.83
C VAL A 128 14.23 -4.35 -7.26
N ASP A 129 13.27 -3.45 -7.23
CA ASP A 129 13.47 -2.01 -7.45
C ASP A 129 13.42 -1.28 -6.10
N LYS A 130 14.59 -0.99 -5.54
CA LYS A 130 14.70 -0.29 -4.26
C LYS A 130 14.14 1.13 -4.31
N LEU A 131 14.31 1.82 -5.44
CA LEU A 131 13.87 3.21 -5.57
C LEU A 131 12.35 3.34 -5.51
N LYS A 132 11.67 2.36 -6.08
CA LYS A 132 10.20 2.27 -6.06
C LYS A 132 9.66 1.44 -4.90
N GLY A 133 10.53 0.74 -4.17
CA GLY A 133 10.12 -0.20 -3.13
C GLY A 133 9.30 -1.38 -3.67
N GLN A 134 9.51 -1.76 -4.95
CA GLN A 134 8.75 -2.80 -5.63
C GLN A 134 9.57 -4.08 -5.80
N VAL A 135 8.92 -5.20 -5.58
CA VAL A 135 9.49 -6.53 -5.79
C VAL A 135 8.71 -7.22 -6.90
N SER A 136 9.42 -7.77 -7.89
CA SER A 136 8.81 -8.54 -8.97
C SER A 136 9.02 -10.03 -8.72
N PHE A 137 7.94 -10.77 -8.83
CA PHE A 137 7.91 -12.21 -8.67
C PHE A 137 7.54 -12.90 -9.98
N VAL A 138 8.01 -14.12 -10.14
CA VAL A 138 7.63 -15.03 -11.22
C VAL A 138 7.07 -16.30 -10.61
N LEU A 139 6.04 -16.88 -11.20
CA LEU A 139 5.50 -18.17 -10.78
C LEU A 139 6.46 -19.31 -11.13
N LYS A 140 6.49 -20.32 -10.24
CA LYS A 140 7.21 -21.55 -10.47
C LYS A 140 6.26 -22.75 -10.51
#